data_0b2f21e8ecc62d9dc64c446883322e68
#
_entry.id   0b2f21e8ecc62d9dc64c446883322e68
#
_cell.length_a   1.000
_cell.length_b   1.000
_cell.length_c   1.000
_cell.angle_alpha   90.00
_cell.angle_beta   90.00
_cell.angle_gamma   90.00
#
_symmetry.space_group_name_H-M   'P 1'
#
loop_
_entity.id
_entity.type
_entity.pdbx_description
1 polymer ?
#
loop_
_entity_poly.entity_id
_entity_poly.type
_entity_poly.pdbx_seq_one_letter_code
_entity_poly.pdbx_strand_id
1 'polypeptide(L)'
;MNIKVTSDSTCDLSPELIEKYNITLTPLSVIKDGESFIDCVDITPEDIYRHVDNGGALCSTSAVNVDSYRKVFKELSARYDAVIHLTIGSLFSACYQNASIAAANFPNVYVVDSMNLSTGQGHLVIEACELARQGLTAVEICARLNEQRSRVYASFIMDRLDYMQKGGRCSSVVALGGKLLRIKPEIAVVDGTMKMVDKYRGSFDKCVEKYVKDILKEQKDIRLDRIFITHSPVPDGAVEIARETIKKYADFKDENIYETSTNCTVACHCGPGTLGVLFMKK
;
A
#
# COMPACT_ATOMS: atom_id res chain seq x y z
N MET A 1 -15.07 -12.71 20.65
CA MET A 1 -13.93 -13.38 20.00
C MET A 1 -12.75 -12.38 20.01
N ASN A 2 -11.60 -12.79 20.55
CA ASN A 2 -10.41 -11.93 20.57
C ASN A 2 -9.60 -12.16 19.28
N ILE A 3 -9.81 -11.32 18.28
CA ILE A 3 -9.20 -11.44 16.96
C ILE A 3 -8.01 -10.50 16.84
N LYS A 4 -6.85 -11.01 16.40
CA LYS A 4 -5.68 -10.22 16.08
C LYS A 4 -5.60 -9.99 14.57
N VAL A 5 -5.52 -8.73 14.16
CA VAL A 5 -5.25 -8.36 12.77
C VAL A 5 -3.75 -8.07 12.62
N THR A 6 -3.17 -8.63 11.57
CA THR A 6 -1.76 -8.45 11.20
C THR A 6 -1.67 -8.12 9.71
N SER A 7 -0.58 -7.49 9.30
CA SER A 7 -0.37 -7.13 7.90
C SER A 7 1.11 -7.16 7.53
N ASP A 8 1.40 -7.33 6.24
CA ASP A 8 2.73 -6.99 5.72
C ASP A 8 3.02 -5.50 5.90
N SER A 9 4.29 -5.11 6.01
CA SER A 9 4.72 -3.70 6.15
C SER A 9 4.27 -2.82 4.96
N THR A 10 3.95 -3.43 3.84
CA THR A 10 3.49 -2.77 2.61
C THR A 10 2.10 -2.13 2.70
N CYS A 11 1.43 -2.16 3.85
CA CYS A 11 0.13 -1.48 4.04
C CYS A 11 0.27 0.05 4.21
N ASP A 12 1.47 0.57 4.42
CA ASP A 12 1.83 2.00 4.55
C ASP A 12 0.92 2.80 5.51
N LEU A 13 0.40 2.13 6.54
CA LEU A 13 -0.37 2.79 7.59
C LEU A 13 0.57 3.55 8.52
N SER A 14 0.15 4.74 8.95
CA SER A 14 0.93 5.53 9.89
C SER A 14 1.07 4.85 11.25
N PRO A 15 2.13 5.18 12.04
CA PRO A 15 2.30 4.63 13.40
C PRO A 15 1.07 4.80 14.28
N GLU A 16 0.39 5.96 14.19
CA GLU A 16 -0.82 6.26 14.95
C GLU A 16 -1.97 5.31 14.59
N LEU A 17 -2.13 4.96 13.30
CA LEU A 17 -3.14 4.01 12.85
C LEU A 17 -2.78 2.57 13.28
N ILE A 18 -1.51 2.19 13.20
CA ILE A 18 -1.01 0.90 13.66
C ILE A 18 -1.31 0.72 15.16
N GLU A 19 -1.01 1.74 15.98
CA GLU A 19 -1.29 1.74 17.41
C GLU A 19 -2.79 1.74 17.69
N LYS A 20 -3.56 2.65 17.09
CA LYS A 20 -5.01 2.81 17.27
C LYS A 20 -5.78 1.51 17.02
N TYR A 21 -5.37 0.75 16.02
CA TYR A 21 -6.01 -0.51 15.63
C TYR A 21 -5.29 -1.75 16.17
N ASN A 22 -4.20 -1.57 16.95
CA ASN A 22 -3.39 -2.66 17.49
C ASN A 22 -2.96 -3.68 16.42
N ILE A 23 -2.44 -3.17 15.29
CA ILE A 23 -2.00 -3.99 14.16
C ILE A 23 -0.58 -4.48 14.43
N THR A 24 -0.26 -5.72 14.10
CA THR A 24 1.11 -6.23 14.09
C THR A 24 1.59 -6.32 12.65
N LEU A 25 2.71 -5.67 12.36
CA LEU A 25 3.33 -5.73 11.04
C LEU A 25 4.30 -6.92 10.93
N THR A 26 4.32 -7.52 9.75
CA THR A 26 5.33 -8.50 9.32
C THR A 26 6.13 -7.86 8.19
N PRO A 27 7.36 -7.38 8.48
CA PRO A 27 8.12 -6.59 7.52
C PRO A 27 8.70 -7.46 6.40
N LEU A 28 8.69 -6.92 5.18
CA LEU A 28 9.46 -7.41 4.06
C LEU A 28 10.96 -7.07 4.25
N SER A 29 11.77 -7.44 3.28
CA SER A 29 13.19 -7.06 3.26
C SER A 29 13.52 -6.19 2.07
N VAL A 30 14.41 -5.23 2.28
CA VAL A 30 15.08 -4.43 1.25
C VAL A 30 16.48 -4.98 1.01
N ILE A 31 16.83 -5.16 -0.24
CA ILE A 31 18.18 -5.59 -0.65
C ILE A 31 18.90 -4.36 -1.22
N LYS A 32 19.94 -3.93 -0.53
CA LYS A 32 20.80 -2.81 -0.90
C LYS A 32 22.25 -3.31 -0.96
N ASP A 33 22.93 -3.16 -2.09
CA ASP A 33 24.31 -3.62 -2.33
C ASP A 33 24.56 -5.11 -1.99
N GLY A 34 23.52 -5.94 -2.15
CA GLY A 34 23.60 -7.37 -1.84
C GLY A 34 23.33 -7.72 -0.37
N GLU A 35 23.17 -6.74 0.50
CA GLU A 35 22.82 -6.93 1.90
C GLU A 35 21.30 -6.78 2.12
N SER A 36 20.77 -7.54 3.08
CA SER A 36 19.34 -7.58 3.40
C SER A 36 19.05 -6.76 4.67
N PHE A 37 18.11 -5.84 4.57
CA PHE A 37 17.63 -4.96 5.63
C PHE A 37 16.13 -5.18 5.85
N ILE A 38 15.67 -5.14 7.10
CA ILE A 38 14.25 -5.26 7.44
C ILE A 38 13.55 -3.92 7.19
N ASP A 39 12.47 -3.95 6.42
CA ASP A 39 11.66 -2.80 6.03
C ASP A 39 11.21 -1.98 7.24
N CYS A 40 11.56 -0.69 7.27
CA CYS A 40 11.28 0.28 8.35
C CYS A 40 11.78 -0.13 9.75
N VAL A 41 12.73 -1.08 9.84
CA VAL A 41 13.41 -1.46 11.10
C VAL A 41 14.89 -1.15 10.99
N ASP A 42 15.57 -1.69 9.97
CA ASP A 42 17.02 -1.53 9.77
C ASP A 42 17.36 -0.44 8.74
N ILE A 43 16.37 -0.01 7.96
CA ILE A 43 16.53 0.95 6.87
C ILE A 43 15.28 1.82 6.74
N THR A 44 15.47 3.07 6.34
CA THR A 44 14.38 4.02 6.08
C THR A 44 14.25 4.32 4.58
N PRO A 45 13.09 4.84 4.12
CA PRO A 45 12.95 5.32 2.73
C PRO A 45 14.01 6.37 2.35
N GLU A 46 14.36 7.27 3.28
CA GLU A 46 15.39 8.30 3.10
C GLU A 46 16.76 7.70 2.84
N ASP A 47 17.11 6.59 3.51
CA ASP A 47 18.38 5.90 3.29
C ASP A 47 18.43 5.29 1.89
N ILE A 48 17.29 4.78 1.38
CA ILE A 48 17.18 4.24 0.02
C ILE A 48 17.39 5.36 -1.01
N TYR A 49 16.71 6.49 -0.85
CA TYR A 49 16.82 7.61 -1.78
C TYR A 49 18.23 8.21 -1.75
N ARG A 50 18.78 8.44 -0.57
CA ARG A 50 20.16 8.95 -0.40
C ARG A 50 21.19 8.02 -1.03
N HIS A 51 21.01 6.70 -0.90
CA HIS A 51 21.90 5.73 -1.53
C HIS A 51 21.89 5.88 -3.06
N VAL A 52 20.71 5.96 -3.67
CA VAL A 52 20.57 6.10 -5.12
C VAL A 52 21.07 7.47 -5.61
N ASP A 53 20.78 8.55 -4.91
CA ASP A 53 21.20 9.91 -5.25
C ASP A 53 22.73 10.07 -5.16
N ASN A 54 23.40 9.30 -4.30
CA ASN A 54 24.85 9.21 -4.22
C ASN A 54 25.47 8.26 -5.28
N GLY A 55 24.70 7.79 -6.26
CA GLY A 55 25.16 6.94 -7.35
C GLY A 55 25.13 5.44 -7.07
N GLY A 56 24.53 5.02 -5.96
CA GLY A 56 24.28 3.61 -5.65
C GLY A 56 23.25 2.98 -6.59
N ALA A 57 23.23 1.67 -6.66
CA ALA A 57 22.26 0.93 -7.46
C ALA A 57 20.86 1.03 -6.85
N LEU A 58 19.80 1.00 -7.70
CA LEU A 58 18.43 0.88 -7.23
C LEU A 58 18.24 -0.37 -6.38
N CYS A 59 17.71 -0.20 -5.17
CA CYS A 59 17.41 -1.30 -4.26
C CYS A 59 16.35 -2.24 -4.85
N SER A 60 16.34 -3.47 -4.37
CA SER A 60 15.28 -4.44 -4.65
C SER A 60 14.64 -4.92 -3.36
N THR A 61 13.57 -5.70 -3.46
CA THR A 61 12.84 -6.17 -2.28
C THR A 61 12.67 -7.68 -2.30
N SER A 62 12.52 -8.27 -1.12
CA SER A 62 12.26 -9.68 -0.95
C SER A 62 10.99 -9.89 -0.10
N ALA A 63 10.15 -10.82 -0.53
CA ALA A 63 8.98 -11.24 0.22
C ALA A 63 9.37 -11.81 1.59
N VAL A 64 8.49 -11.69 2.56
CA VAL A 64 8.61 -12.38 3.85
C VAL A 64 8.63 -13.89 3.58
N ASN A 65 9.60 -14.60 4.15
CA ASN A 65 9.70 -16.04 3.97
C ASN A 65 8.75 -16.81 4.90
N VAL A 66 8.53 -18.09 4.56
CA VAL A 66 7.59 -18.97 5.29
C VAL A 66 7.94 -19.09 6.78
N ASP A 67 9.22 -19.19 7.12
CA ASP A 67 9.63 -19.37 8.52
C ASP A 67 9.45 -18.11 9.36
N SER A 68 9.61 -16.94 8.77
CA SER A 68 9.30 -15.66 9.42
C SER A 68 7.79 -15.56 9.74
N TYR A 69 6.93 -15.90 8.79
CA TYR A 69 5.49 -15.98 9.04
C TYR A 69 5.15 -17.02 10.11
N ARG A 70 5.76 -18.22 10.07
CA ARG A 70 5.52 -19.27 11.09
C ARG A 70 5.85 -18.79 12.50
N LYS A 71 6.94 -18.03 12.68
CA LYS A 71 7.29 -17.47 14.01
C LYS A 71 6.20 -16.56 14.53
N VAL A 72 5.74 -15.61 13.70
CA VAL A 72 4.68 -14.67 14.06
C VAL A 72 3.37 -15.39 14.32
N PHE A 73 2.96 -16.29 13.42
CA PHE A 73 1.70 -17.03 13.57
C PHE A 73 1.69 -17.95 14.78
N LYS A 74 2.81 -18.61 15.10
CA LYS A 74 2.95 -19.45 16.30
C LYS A 74 2.73 -18.66 17.58
N GLU A 75 3.31 -17.47 17.68
CA GLU A 75 3.13 -16.61 18.86
C GLU A 75 1.68 -16.12 18.97
N LEU A 76 1.13 -15.59 17.89
CA LEU A 76 -0.18 -14.95 17.92
C LEU A 76 -1.32 -15.97 18.01
N SER A 77 -1.23 -17.12 17.33
CA SER A 77 -2.25 -18.16 17.40
C SER A 77 -2.44 -18.76 18.79
N ALA A 78 -1.40 -18.72 19.62
CA ALA A 78 -1.48 -19.16 21.00
C ALA A 78 -2.14 -18.14 21.95
N ARG A 79 -2.23 -16.86 21.54
CA ARG A 79 -2.69 -15.76 22.41
C ARG A 79 -4.09 -15.23 22.04
N TYR A 80 -4.53 -15.50 20.80
CA TYR A 80 -5.77 -14.97 20.25
C TYR A 80 -6.68 -16.10 19.76
N ASP A 81 -7.98 -15.89 19.84
CA ASP A 81 -8.97 -16.86 19.34
C ASP A 81 -8.84 -17.04 17.82
N ALA A 82 -8.47 -15.97 17.10
CA ALA A 82 -8.15 -16.01 15.69
C ALA A 82 -7.13 -14.94 15.31
N VAL A 83 -6.36 -15.19 14.26
CA VAL A 83 -5.44 -14.24 13.62
C VAL A 83 -5.86 -14.06 12.17
N ILE A 84 -6.05 -12.82 11.73
CA ILE A 84 -6.30 -12.49 10.32
C ILE A 84 -5.08 -11.72 9.81
N HIS A 85 -4.39 -12.30 8.82
CA HIS A 85 -3.22 -11.69 8.20
C HIS A 85 -3.55 -11.22 6.78
N LEU A 86 -3.34 -9.93 6.51
CA LEU A 86 -3.52 -9.36 5.19
C LEU A 86 -2.15 -9.13 4.52
N THR A 87 -1.98 -9.69 3.34
CA THR A 87 -0.75 -9.56 2.56
C THR A 87 -0.88 -8.50 1.48
N ILE A 88 0.26 -8.01 1.00
CA ILE A 88 0.31 -7.35 -0.31
C ILE A 88 -0.26 -8.29 -1.39
N GLY A 89 -0.84 -7.70 -2.43
CA GLY A 89 -1.45 -8.46 -3.52
C GLY A 89 -0.56 -9.57 -4.08
N SER A 90 -1.13 -10.76 -4.27
CA SER A 90 -0.43 -11.98 -4.69
C SER A 90 0.26 -11.86 -6.06
N LEU A 91 -0.20 -10.92 -6.90
CA LEU A 91 0.42 -10.64 -8.19
C LEU A 91 1.63 -9.69 -8.11
N PHE A 92 1.89 -9.09 -6.93
CA PHE A 92 3.06 -8.22 -6.70
C PHE A 92 4.19 -8.93 -5.98
N SER A 93 3.87 -9.92 -5.13
CA SER A 93 4.83 -10.57 -4.24
C SER A 93 4.43 -12.01 -3.91
N ALA A 94 5.42 -12.83 -3.52
CA ALA A 94 5.17 -14.16 -2.99
C ALA A 94 4.64 -14.17 -1.53
N CYS A 95 4.41 -13.02 -0.91
CA CYS A 95 3.97 -12.92 0.48
C CYS A 95 2.69 -13.74 0.76
N TYR A 96 1.68 -13.62 -0.10
CA TYR A 96 0.44 -14.40 0.06
C TYR A 96 0.66 -15.91 0.05
N GLN A 97 1.46 -16.40 -0.90
CA GLN A 97 1.79 -17.83 -0.99
C GLN A 97 2.57 -18.28 0.27
N ASN A 98 3.59 -17.53 0.67
CA ASN A 98 4.41 -17.86 1.82
C ASN A 98 3.60 -17.84 3.13
N ALA A 99 2.76 -16.81 3.32
CA ALA A 99 1.87 -16.70 4.48
C ALA A 99 0.86 -17.86 4.53
N SER A 100 0.28 -18.22 3.37
CA SER A 100 -0.68 -19.34 3.27
C SER A 100 -0.03 -20.68 3.62
N ILE A 101 1.20 -20.94 3.15
CA ILE A 101 1.97 -22.15 3.52
C ILE A 101 2.26 -22.14 5.03
N ALA A 102 2.63 -21.01 5.60
CA ALA A 102 2.89 -20.90 7.04
C ALA A 102 1.63 -21.14 7.87
N ALA A 103 0.49 -20.55 7.44
CA ALA A 103 -0.79 -20.62 8.15
C ALA A 103 -1.39 -22.04 8.17
N ALA A 104 -1.04 -22.91 7.23
CA ALA A 104 -1.55 -24.28 7.17
C ALA A 104 -1.31 -25.12 8.45
N ASN A 105 -0.35 -24.70 9.29
CA ASN A 105 -0.06 -25.34 10.57
C ASN A 105 -0.88 -24.78 11.76
N PHE A 106 -1.74 -23.78 11.54
CA PHE A 106 -2.46 -23.05 12.61
C PHE A 106 -3.94 -22.92 12.22
N PRO A 107 -4.84 -23.68 12.85
CA PRO A 107 -6.26 -23.74 12.44
C PRO A 107 -7.03 -22.44 12.67
N ASN A 108 -6.49 -21.53 13.48
CA ASN A 108 -7.08 -20.23 13.80
C ASN A 108 -6.37 -19.06 13.10
N VAL A 109 -5.51 -19.31 12.10
CA VAL A 109 -4.85 -18.27 11.31
C VAL A 109 -5.46 -18.24 9.90
N TYR A 110 -5.92 -17.08 9.50
CA TYR A 110 -6.56 -16.80 8.21
C TYR A 110 -5.72 -15.83 7.41
N VAL A 111 -5.44 -16.12 6.15
CA VAL A 111 -4.66 -15.25 5.26
C VAL A 111 -5.57 -14.69 4.18
N VAL A 112 -5.51 -13.36 4.00
CA VAL A 112 -6.30 -12.65 3.00
C VAL A 112 -5.36 -11.97 2.01
N ASP A 113 -5.54 -12.25 0.72
CA ASP A 113 -4.91 -11.52 -0.37
C ASP A 113 -5.63 -10.19 -0.57
N SER A 114 -4.94 -9.08 -0.30
CA SER A 114 -5.54 -7.74 -0.49
C SER A 114 -5.81 -7.40 -1.96
N MET A 115 -5.17 -8.08 -2.90
CA MET A 115 -5.11 -7.70 -4.33
C MET A 115 -4.68 -6.23 -4.52
N ASN A 116 -4.00 -5.67 -3.56
CA ASN A 116 -3.66 -4.26 -3.48
C ASN A 116 -2.26 -4.08 -2.88
N LEU A 117 -1.84 -2.84 -2.76
CA LEU A 117 -0.58 -2.42 -2.14
C LEU A 117 -0.80 -1.10 -1.39
N SER A 118 0.17 -0.69 -0.60
CA SER A 118 0.17 0.58 0.11
C SER A 118 -1.12 0.76 0.94
N THR A 119 -1.62 1.96 1.11
CA THR A 119 -2.86 2.20 1.84
C THR A 119 -4.12 1.63 1.16
N GLY A 120 -4.02 1.11 -0.07
CA GLY A 120 -5.06 0.25 -0.64
C GLY A 120 -5.20 -1.08 0.13
N GLN A 121 -4.08 -1.72 0.48
CA GLN A 121 -4.03 -2.82 1.45
C GLN A 121 -4.43 -2.30 2.85
N GLY A 122 -3.95 -1.12 3.24
CA GLY A 122 -4.25 -0.46 4.52
C GLY A 122 -5.75 -0.27 4.77
N HIS A 123 -6.54 0.07 3.74
CA HIS A 123 -8.00 0.13 3.84
C HIS A 123 -8.59 -1.19 4.32
N LEU A 124 -8.19 -2.32 3.75
CA LEU A 124 -8.69 -3.63 4.12
C LEU A 124 -8.20 -4.06 5.51
N VAL A 125 -7.00 -3.67 5.91
CA VAL A 125 -6.47 -3.92 7.25
C VAL A 125 -7.31 -3.21 8.31
N ILE A 126 -7.65 -1.94 8.10
CA ILE A 126 -8.52 -1.19 9.01
C ILE A 126 -9.94 -1.78 9.00
N GLU A 127 -10.47 -2.14 7.84
CA GLU A 127 -11.79 -2.77 7.71
C GLU A 127 -11.86 -4.07 8.52
N ALA A 128 -10.82 -4.92 8.46
CA ALA A 128 -10.73 -6.13 9.29
C ALA A 128 -10.82 -5.81 10.80
N CYS A 129 -10.11 -4.78 11.24
CA CYS A 129 -10.15 -4.35 12.64
C CYS A 129 -11.52 -3.83 13.06
N GLU A 130 -12.18 -3.05 12.19
CA GLU A 130 -13.51 -2.50 12.46
C GLU A 130 -14.58 -3.59 12.49
N LEU A 131 -14.54 -4.56 11.59
CA LEU A 131 -15.43 -5.73 11.59
C LEU A 131 -15.22 -6.61 12.83
N ALA A 132 -13.96 -6.80 13.26
CA ALA A 132 -13.66 -7.51 14.50
C ALA A 132 -14.22 -6.80 15.74
N ARG A 133 -14.14 -5.46 15.80
CA ARG A 133 -14.76 -4.66 16.88
C ARG A 133 -16.29 -4.73 16.88
N GLN A 134 -16.91 -4.95 15.71
CA GLN A 134 -18.35 -5.19 15.59
C GLN A 134 -18.78 -6.60 16.03
N GLY A 135 -17.83 -7.47 16.35
CA GLY A 135 -18.09 -8.81 16.89
C GLY A 135 -18.24 -9.91 15.82
N LEU A 136 -17.90 -9.63 14.56
CA LEU A 136 -17.90 -10.66 13.51
C LEU A 136 -16.84 -11.72 13.80
N THR A 137 -17.11 -12.96 13.37
CA THR A 137 -16.14 -14.06 13.40
C THR A 137 -15.05 -13.87 12.34
N ALA A 138 -13.90 -14.51 12.51
CA ALA A 138 -12.80 -14.42 11.53
C ALA A 138 -13.22 -14.89 10.13
N VAL A 139 -14.08 -15.90 10.04
CA VAL A 139 -14.60 -16.43 8.77
C VAL A 139 -15.48 -15.37 8.07
N GLU A 140 -16.39 -14.72 8.81
CA GLU A 140 -17.24 -13.66 8.27
C GLU A 140 -16.42 -12.45 7.83
N ILE A 141 -15.40 -12.06 8.62
CA ILE A 141 -14.49 -10.97 8.27
C ILE A 141 -13.75 -11.30 6.97
N CYS A 142 -13.15 -12.48 6.86
CA CYS A 142 -12.44 -12.89 5.63
C CYS A 142 -13.36 -12.92 4.40
N ALA A 143 -14.60 -13.39 4.56
CA ALA A 143 -15.60 -13.36 3.48
C ALA A 143 -15.89 -11.91 3.03
N ARG A 144 -16.13 -11.00 3.98
CA ARG A 144 -16.37 -9.58 3.71
C ARG A 144 -15.18 -8.90 3.03
N LEU A 145 -13.96 -9.15 3.51
CA LEU A 145 -12.75 -8.59 2.91
C LEU A 145 -12.55 -9.07 1.46
N ASN A 146 -12.82 -10.34 1.18
CA ASN A 146 -12.76 -10.89 -0.18
C ASN A 146 -13.80 -10.26 -1.13
N GLU A 147 -14.97 -9.88 -0.64
CA GLU A 147 -15.96 -9.13 -1.43
C GLU A 147 -15.54 -7.67 -1.64
N GLN A 148 -14.97 -7.05 -0.61
CA GLN A 148 -14.66 -5.62 -0.61
C GLN A 148 -13.35 -5.26 -1.30
N ARG A 149 -12.39 -6.18 -1.43
CA ARG A 149 -11.08 -5.88 -2.02
C ARG A 149 -11.14 -5.32 -3.44
N SER A 150 -12.15 -5.71 -4.22
CA SER A 150 -12.38 -5.16 -5.57
C SER A 150 -12.98 -3.75 -5.55
N ARG A 151 -13.46 -3.27 -4.40
CA ARG A 151 -14.00 -1.93 -4.21
C ARG A 151 -12.93 -0.90 -3.79
N VAL A 152 -11.72 -1.34 -3.50
CA VAL A 152 -10.61 -0.44 -3.23
C VAL A 152 -10.17 0.21 -4.53
N TYR A 153 -10.25 1.53 -4.57
CA TYR A 153 -9.63 2.33 -5.62
C TYR A 153 -8.26 2.78 -5.15
N ALA A 154 -7.23 2.38 -5.86
CA ALA A 154 -5.87 2.75 -5.58
C ALA A 154 -5.20 3.23 -6.86
N SER A 155 -4.82 4.50 -6.92
CA SER A 155 -4.01 5.05 -7.99
C SER A 155 -3.02 6.07 -7.46
N PHE A 156 -2.02 6.38 -8.25
CA PHE A 156 -0.97 7.35 -7.93
C PHE A 156 -0.35 7.91 -9.19
N ILE A 157 0.16 9.14 -9.09
CA ILE A 157 1.02 9.74 -10.11
C ILE A 157 2.46 9.74 -9.65
N MET A 158 3.39 9.73 -10.58
CA MET A 158 4.82 9.70 -10.30
C MET A 158 5.62 10.59 -11.22
N ASP A 159 6.72 11.15 -10.69
CA ASP A 159 7.66 12.00 -11.44
C ASP A 159 8.80 11.20 -12.05
N ARG A 160 9.26 10.15 -11.35
CA ARG A 160 10.36 9.27 -11.76
C ARG A 160 9.84 7.88 -12.09
N LEU A 161 10.30 7.32 -13.20
CA LEU A 161 9.89 6.00 -13.68
C LEU A 161 10.96 4.92 -13.54
N ASP A 162 12.20 5.31 -13.28
CA ASP A 162 13.35 4.42 -13.17
C ASP A 162 13.16 3.34 -12.07
N TYR A 163 12.62 3.72 -10.91
CA TYR A 163 12.30 2.80 -9.82
C TYR A 163 11.23 1.77 -10.24
N MET A 164 10.14 2.23 -10.83
CA MET A 164 9.04 1.35 -11.28
C MET A 164 9.48 0.43 -12.42
N GLN A 165 10.30 0.93 -13.35
CA GLN A 165 10.86 0.13 -14.45
C GLN A 165 11.77 -0.98 -13.92
N LYS A 166 12.67 -0.66 -13.00
CA LYS A 166 13.56 -1.62 -12.35
C LYS A 166 12.78 -2.64 -11.52
N GLY A 167 11.75 -2.18 -10.81
CA GLY A 167 10.88 -3.02 -9.99
C GLY A 167 10.11 -4.07 -10.78
N GLY A 168 9.77 -3.79 -12.04
CA GLY A 168 9.16 -4.75 -12.95
C GLY A 168 7.70 -5.16 -12.62
N ARG A 169 7.03 -4.51 -11.66
CA ARG A 169 5.66 -4.84 -11.24
C ARG A 169 4.57 -4.11 -12.02
N CYS A 170 4.95 -3.21 -12.93
CA CYS A 170 4.04 -2.53 -13.84
C CYS A 170 4.52 -2.70 -15.29
N SER A 171 4.01 -3.68 -15.99
CA SER A 171 4.44 -4.02 -17.37
C SER A 171 4.24 -2.87 -18.35
N SER A 172 3.17 -2.08 -18.20
CA SER A 172 2.90 -0.91 -19.04
C SER A 172 3.95 0.20 -18.87
N VAL A 173 4.52 0.36 -17.67
CA VAL A 173 5.63 1.30 -17.41
C VAL A 173 6.94 0.74 -17.93
N VAL A 174 7.20 -0.55 -17.75
CA VAL A 174 8.39 -1.22 -18.28
C VAL A 174 8.45 -1.08 -19.80
N ALA A 175 7.32 -1.22 -20.50
CA ALA A 175 7.22 -1.11 -21.95
C ALA A 175 7.50 0.29 -22.51
N LEU A 176 7.38 1.35 -21.70
CA LEU A 176 7.57 2.73 -22.17
C LEU A 176 9.04 3.09 -22.43
N GLY A 177 9.99 2.39 -21.80
CA GLY A 177 11.41 2.74 -21.89
C GLY A 177 11.67 4.18 -21.42
N GLY A 178 12.86 4.71 -21.63
CA GLY A 178 13.27 6.05 -21.17
C GLY A 178 12.65 7.25 -21.94
N LYS A 179 11.53 7.09 -22.64
CA LYS A 179 10.96 8.08 -23.57
C LYS A 179 9.99 9.10 -22.95
N LEU A 180 9.78 9.10 -21.63
CA LEU A 180 8.77 9.93 -20.97
C LEU A 180 9.33 11.19 -20.31
N LEU A 181 10.01 12.04 -21.07
CA LEU A 181 10.35 13.38 -20.61
C LEU A 181 9.07 14.24 -20.41
N ARG A 182 8.87 14.76 -19.19
CA ARG A 182 7.81 15.72 -18.81
C ARG A 182 6.38 15.15 -18.71
N ILE A 183 6.20 13.84 -18.59
CA ILE A 183 4.90 13.23 -18.34
C ILE A 183 4.89 12.63 -16.95
N LYS A 184 3.78 12.81 -16.21
CA LYS A 184 3.49 12.15 -14.94
C LYS A 184 2.41 11.10 -15.22
N PRO A 185 2.77 9.82 -15.37
CA PRO A 185 1.78 8.77 -15.57
C PRO A 185 0.95 8.57 -14.29
N GLU A 186 -0.32 8.30 -14.50
CA GLU A 186 -1.18 7.72 -13.47
C GLU A 186 -1.14 6.19 -13.58
N ILE A 187 -0.79 5.57 -12.48
CA ILE A 187 -0.80 4.12 -12.32
C ILE A 187 -1.95 3.76 -11.37
N ALA A 188 -2.80 2.84 -11.80
CA ALA A 188 -3.88 2.32 -10.96
C ALA A 188 -3.73 0.81 -10.74
N VAL A 189 -4.23 0.33 -9.61
CA VAL A 189 -4.40 -1.10 -9.36
C VAL A 189 -5.74 -1.53 -9.95
N VAL A 190 -5.66 -2.40 -10.95
CA VAL A 190 -6.82 -2.94 -11.65
C VAL A 190 -6.71 -4.46 -11.65
N ASP A 191 -7.69 -5.13 -11.04
CA ASP A 191 -7.71 -6.60 -10.92
C ASP A 191 -6.42 -7.18 -10.31
N GLY A 192 -5.89 -6.52 -9.26
CA GLY A 192 -4.68 -6.93 -8.57
C GLY A 192 -3.38 -6.68 -9.32
N THR A 193 -3.41 -5.94 -10.45
CA THR A 193 -2.22 -5.58 -11.23
C THR A 193 -2.09 -4.08 -11.42
N MET A 194 -0.86 -3.57 -11.52
CA MET A 194 -0.62 -2.16 -11.83
C MET A 194 -0.69 -1.92 -13.33
N LYS A 195 -1.48 -0.89 -13.72
CA LYS A 195 -1.63 -0.46 -15.12
C LYS A 195 -1.51 1.07 -15.20
N MET A 196 -0.84 1.57 -16.22
CA MET A 196 -0.91 2.98 -16.55
C MET A 196 -2.28 3.25 -17.18
N VAL A 197 -3.06 4.12 -16.54
CA VAL A 197 -4.44 4.43 -16.94
C VAL A 197 -4.58 5.81 -17.57
N ASP A 198 -3.76 6.77 -17.13
CA ASP A 198 -3.73 8.12 -17.69
C ASP A 198 -2.32 8.73 -17.60
N LYS A 199 -2.17 9.96 -18.07
CA LYS A 199 -0.93 10.72 -18.06
C LYS A 199 -1.18 12.22 -17.97
N TYR A 200 -0.44 12.89 -17.10
CA TYR A 200 -0.52 14.33 -16.88
C TYR A 200 0.74 15.04 -17.39
N ARG A 201 0.61 16.31 -17.77
CA ARG A 201 1.71 17.16 -18.22
C ARG A 201 1.70 18.48 -17.48
N GLY A 202 2.84 18.93 -17.03
CA GLY A 202 3.03 20.22 -16.33
C GLY A 202 3.92 20.08 -15.12
N SER A 203 3.89 21.09 -14.24
CA SER A 203 4.50 21.00 -12.91
C SER A 203 3.81 19.91 -12.10
N PHE A 204 4.51 19.36 -11.11
CA PHE A 204 3.96 18.29 -10.25
C PHE A 204 2.64 18.74 -9.60
N ASP A 205 2.59 19.94 -9.04
CA ASP A 205 1.42 20.52 -8.37
C ASP A 205 0.19 20.57 -9.27
N LYS A 206 0.35 21.08 -10.51
CA LYS A 206 -0.75 21.11 -11.50
C LYS A 206 -1.21 19.70 -11.87
N CYS A 207 -0.27 18.75 -11.92
CA CYS A 207 -0.60 17.36 -12.20
C CYS A 207 -1.35 16.73 -11.02
N VAL A 208 -0.95 17.00 -9.76
CA VAL A 208 -1.65 16.55 -8.55
C VAL A 208 -3.08 17.07 -8.53
N GLU A 209 -3.28 18.40 -8.68
CA GLU A 209 -4.63 18.98 -8.71
C GLU A 209 -5.52 18.34 -9.76
N LYS A 210 -5.00 18.20 -10.99
CA LYS A 210 -5.77 17.62 -12.08
C LYS A 210 -6.07 16.14 -11.83
N TYR A 211 -5.09 15.35 -11.42
CA TYR A 211 -5.23 13.94 -11.09
C TYR A 211 -6.31 13.71 -10.04
N VAL A 212 -6.20 14.37 -8.89
CA VAL A 212 -7.17 14.20 -7.78
C VAL A 212 -8.58 14.61 -8.22
N LYS A 213 -8.71 15.71 -8.95
CA LYS A 213 -9.99 16.15 -9.53
C LYS A 213 -10.58 15.09 -10.46
N ASP A 214 -9.76 14.55 -11.38
CA ASP A 214 -10.25 13.64 -12.41
C ASP A 214 -10.72 12.33 -11.78
N ILE A 215 -9.94 11.69 -10.89
CA ILE A 215 -10.32 10.46 -10.22
C ILE A 215 -11.59 10.62 -9.36
N LEU A 216 -11.76 11.76 -8.65
CA LEU A 216 -12.94 11.98 -7.82
C LEU A 216 -14.19 12.27 -8.64
N LYS A 217 -14.07 12.87 -9.81
CA LYS A 217 -15.20 13.10 -10.72
C LYS A 217 -15.67 11.85 -11.43
N GLU A 218 -14.76 10.94 -11.74
CA GLU A 218 -15.06 9.68 -12.42
C GLU A 218 -15.70 8.65 -11.50
N GLN A 219 -15.43 8.73 -10.19
CA GLN A 219 -15.94 7.77 -9.23
C GLN A 219 -17.20 8.30 -8.52
N LYS A 220 -18.34 7.64 -8.71
CA LYS A 220 -19.65 8.10 -8.18
C LYS A 220 -19.98 7.54 -6.80
N ASP A 221 -19.50 6.35 -6.47
CA ASP A 221 -19.92 5.60 -5.28
C ASP A 221 -18.82 5.54 -4.22
N ILE A 222 -18.23 6.71 -3.90
CA ILE A 222 -17.14 6.79 -2.92
C ILE A 222 -17.74 6.66 -1.49
N ARG A 223 -17.11 5.83 -0.65
CA ARG A 223 -17.31 5.83 0.79
C ARG A 223 -16.58 7.04 1.38
N LEU A 224 -17.26 7.82 2.23
CA LEU A 224 -16.71 9.06 2.80
C LEU A 224 -16.11 8.88 4.20
N ASP A 225 -15.96 7.66 4.66
CA ASP A 225 -15.42 7.33 5.98
C ASP A 225 -13.91 7.43 6.05
N ARG A 226 -13.21 7.27 4.91
CA ARG A 226 -11.75 7.28 4.87
C ARG A 226 -11.20 7.44 3.45
N ILE A 227 -10.25 8.36 3.28
CA ILE A 227 -9.43 8.52 2.09
C ILE A 227 -7.98 8.75 2.52
N PHE A 228 -7.04 8.14 1.80
CA PHE A 228 -5.61 8.32 2.03
C PHE A 228 -4.97 9.17 0.95
N ILE A 229 -4.12 10.09 1.37
CA ILE A 229 -3.08 10.71 0.55
C ILE A 229 -1.78 10.03 0.98
N THR A 230 -1.27 9.12 0.15
CA THR A 230 -0.04 8.37 0.44
C THR A 230 1.05 8.83 -0.51
N HIS A 231 2.19 9.23 0.03
CA HIS A 231 3.24 9.81 -0.80
C HIS A 231 4.65 9.37 -0.38
N SER A 232 5.60 9.45 -1.31
CA SER A 232 7.03 9.53 -1.07
C SER A 232 7.43 11.03 -0.90
N PRO A 233 8.70 11.39 -0.73
CA PRO A 233 9.09 12.78 -0.81
C PRO A 233 8.60 13.43 -2.10
N VAL A 234 7.77 14.47 -1.97
CA VAL A 234 7.17 15.26 -3.06
C VAL A 234 7.49 16.74 -2.85
N PRO A 235 7.35 17.60 -3.88
CA PRO A 235 7.52 19.04 -3.72
C PRO A 235 6.64 19.61 -2.61
N ASP A 236 7.14 20.65 -1.92
CA ASP A 236 6.42 21.34 -0.85
C ASP A 236 5.05 21.83 -1.35
N GLY A 237 4.02 21.61 -0.54
CA GLY A 237 2.65 22.00 -0.87
C GLY A 237 1.85 20.99 -1.71
N ALA A 238 2.48 19.98 -2.32
CA ALA A 238 1.79 19.00 -3.18
C ALA A 238 0.71 18.22 -2.42
N VAL A 239 0.98 17.83 -1.16
CA VAL A 239 0.02 17.12 -0.30
C VAL A 239 -1.16 18.02 0.04
N GLU A 240 -0.91 19.30 0.36
CA GLU A 240 -1.98 20.25 0.65
C GLU A 240 -2.87 20.51 -0.58
N ILE A 241 -2.28 20.63 -1.77
CA ILE A 241 -3.03 20.71 -3.02
C ILE A 241 -3.94 19.49 -3.20
N ALA A 242 -3.45 18.29 -2.90
CA ALA A 242 -4.27 17.07 -2.95
C ALA A 242 -5.42 17.15 -1.95
N ARG A 243 -5.15 17.54 -0.69
CA ARG A 243 -6.12 17.67 0.40
C ARG A 243 -7.22 18.69 0.04
N GLU A 244 -6.85 19.88 -0.39
CA GLU A 244 -7.81 20.92 -0.80
C GLU A 244 -8.62 20.51 -2.04
N THR A 245 -8.00 19.78 -2.96
CA THR A 245 -8.71 19.25 -4.13
C THR A 245 -9.72 18.16 -3.72
N ILE A 246 -9.36 17.29 -2.77
CA ILE A 246 -10.30 16.29 -2.22
C ILE A 246 -11.52 16.98 -1.62
N LYS A 247 -11.32 17.97 -0.73
CA LYS A 247 -12.42 18.75 -0.11
C LYS A 247 -13.30 19.46 -1.13
N LYS A 248 -12.73 19.92 -2.22
CA LYS A 248 -13.46 20.62 -3.29
C LYS A 248 -14.36 19.70 -4.14
N TYR A 249 -13.96 18.45 -4.34
CA TYR A 249 -14.64 17.56 -5.28
C TYR A 249 -15.34 16.36 -4.63
N ALA A 250 -15.12 16.13 -3.33
CA ALA A 250 -15.79 15.09 -2.55
C ALA A 250 -16.05 15.59 -1.12
N ASP A 251 -17.15 15.18 -0.52
CA ASP A 251 -17.60 15.66 0.80
C ASP A 251 -16.92 14.89 1.96
N PHE A 252 -15.58 14.81 1.91
CA PHE A 252 -14.82 14.25 3.02
C PHE A 252 -14.66 15.27 4.14
N LYS A 253 -14.89 14.84 5.38
CA LYS A 253 -14.49 15.61 6.56
C LYS A 253 -12.96 15.53 6.73
N ASP A 254 -12.36 16.58 7.31
CA ASP A 254 -10.90 16.64 7.54
C ASP A 254 -10.38 15.42 8.32
N GLU A 255 -11.12 14.96 9.30
CA GLU A 255 -10.80 13.78 10.13
C GLU A 255 -10.79 12.46 9.37
N ASN A 256 -11.36 12.42 8.16
CA ASN A 256 -11.41 11.27 7.27
C ASN A 256 -10.38 11.32 6.15
N ILE A 257 -9.58 12.39 6.06
CA ILE A 257 -8.50 12.54 5.09
C ILE A 257 -7.17 12.27 5.79
N TYR A 258 -6.66 11.06 5.59
CA TYR A 258 -5.42 10.60 6.20
C TYR A 258 -4.24 10.84 5.28
N GLU A 259 -3.15 11.34 5.84
CA GLU A 259 -1.86 11.46 5.17
C GLU A 259 -0.93 10.36 5.69
N THR A 260 -0.25 9.67 4.77
CA THR A 260 0.72 8.63 5.10
C THR A 260 1.91 8.67 4.15
N SER A 261 3.05 8.17 4.61
CA SER A 261 4.25 7.99 3.79
C SER A 261 4.43 6.54 3.36
N THR A 262 5.06 6.34 2.21
CA THR A 262 5.42 4.99 1.76
C THR A 262 6.50 4.39 2.65
N ASN A 263 6.34 3.12 3.02
CA ASN A 263 7.39 2.31 3.65
C ASN A 263 8.46 1.90 2.62
N CYS A 264 9.58 1.32 3.09
CA CYS A 264 10.75 1.06 2.26
C CYS A 264 10.46 0.16 1.06
N THR A 265 9.62 -0.87 1.22
CA THR A 265 9.26 -1.77 0.12
C THR A 265 8.57 -1.01 -1.02
N VAL A 266 7.59 -0.18 -0.71
CA VAL A 266 6.90 0.64 -1.72
C VAL A 266 7.83 1.71 -2.28
N ALA A 267 8.65 2.35 -1.43
CA ALA A 267 9.67 3.33 -1.81
C ALA A 267 10.66 2.78 -2.85
N CYS A 268 11.14 1.53 -2.70
CA CYS A 268 12.02 0.87 -3.66
C CYS A 268 11.44 0.73 -5.07
N HIS A 269 10.11 0.71 -5.19
CA HIS A 269 9.42 0.49 -6.47
C HIS A 269 8.80 1.76 -7.05
N CYS A 270 8.40 2.72 -6.21
CA CYS A 270 7.77 3.95 -6.65
C CYS A 270 8.75 5.13 -6.74
N GLY A 271 9.80 5.16 -5.91
CA GLY A 271 10.77 6.24 -5.87
C GLY A 271 10.21 7.56 -5.33
N PRO A 272 11.06 8.59 -5.23
CA PRO A 272 10.63 9.93 -4.85
C PRO A 272 9.77 10.57 -5.94
N GLY A 273 8.93 11.53 -5.56
CA GLY A 273 8.00 12.20 -6.49
C GLY A 273 6.76 11.37 -6.82
N THR A 274 6.31 10.49 -5.90
CA THR A 274 5.07 9.71 -6.04
C THR A 274 4.04 10.19 -5.04
N LEU A 275 2.80 10.42 -5.51
CA LEU A 275 1.65 10.76 -4.68
C LEU A 275 0.43 9.99 -5.17
N GLY A 276 -0.19 9.25 -4.26
CA GLY A 276 -1.40 8.47 -4.50
C GLY A 276 -2.59 8.96 -3.68
N VAL A 277 -3.78 8.77 -4.24
CA VAL A 277 -5.05 8.95 -3.53
C VAL A 277 -5.82 7.64 -3.59
N LEU A 278 -6.14 7.10 -2.40
CA LEU A 278 -6.71 5.78 -2.25
C LEU A 278 -7.97 5.85 -1.39
N PHE A 279 -9.03 5.22 -1.83
CA PHE A 279 -10.32 5.21 -1.15
C PHE A 279 -11.12 3.93 -1.46
N MET A 280 -12.20 3.71 -0.74
CA MET A 280 -13.12 2.60 -1.02
C MET A 280 -14.41 3.09 -1.70
N LYS A 281 -14.95 2.26 -2.57
CA LYS A 281 -16.29 2.43 -3.15
C LYS A 281 -17.35 1.72 -2.28
N LYS A 282 -18.60 2.17 -2.41
CA LYS A 282 -19.75 1.56 -1.73
C LYS A 282 -20.06 0.16 -2.23
#